data_971741d7baa650fc3e3d6f17bc4af07e
#
_entry.id   971741d7baa650fc3e3d6f17bc4af07e
#
_cell.length_a   1.000
_cell.length_b   1.000
_cell.length_c   1.000
_cell.angle_alpha   90.00
_cell.angle_beta   90.00
_cell.angle_gamma   90.00
#
_symmetry.space_group_name_H-M   'P 1'
#
loop_
_entity.id
_entity.type
_entity.pdbx_description
1 polymer ?
#
loop_
_entity_poly.entity_id
_entity_poly.type
_entity_poly.pdbx_seq_one_letter_code
_entity_poly.pdbx_strand_id
1 'polypeptide(L)' 'MADNINPNHYKVGGIETWDYLKAKLSSQALKGFALGNVIKYVSRAEHKNKLEDLIKAKWYLDKIIQELENEK' A
#
# COMPACT_ATOMS: atom_id res chain seq x y z
N MET A 1 6.44 -10.27 12.17
CA MET A 1 7.54 -9.69 11.41
C MET A 1 7.14 -8.34 10.89
N ALA A 2 7.95 -7.33 11.18
CA ALA A 2 7.64 -5.98 10.73
C ALA A 2 7.56 -5.88 9.21
N ASP A 3 8.41 -6.64 8.52
CA ASP A 3 8.46 -6.61 7.06
C ASP A 3 7.15 -7.03 6.41
N ASN A 4 6.40 -7.90 7.06
CA ASN A 4 5.14 -8.39 6.52
C ASN A 4 4.01 -7.38 6.69
N ILE A 5 4.19 -6.43 7.58
CA ILE A 5 3.16 -5.42 7.85
C ILE A 5 3.30 -4.24 6.90
N ASN A 6 4.52 -3.96 6.47
CA ASN A 6 4.80 -2.87 5.54
C ASN A 6 5.25 -3.43 4.20
N PRO A 7 4.32 -3.66 3.26
CA PRO A 7 4.67 -4.25 1.97
C PRO A 7 5.53 -3.35 1.09
N ASN A 8 5.64 -2.07 1.42
CA ASN A 8 6.52 -1.15 0.71
C ASN A 8 7.79 -0.89 1.48
N HIS A 9 8.34 -1.97 1.97
CA HIS A 9 9.54 -1.92 2.77
C HIS A 9 10.78 -1.44 2.01
N TYR A 10 10.76 -1.53 0.72
CA TYR A 10 11.88 -1.14 -0.13
C TYR A 10 12.19 0.33 -0.03
N LYS A 11 13.44 0.65 -0.31
CA LYS A 11 13.86 2.05 -0.37
C LYS A 11 14.50 2.33 -1.72
N VAL A 12 14.24 3.52 -2.24
CA VAL A 12 14.82 4.00 -3.47
C VAL A 12 15.70 5.19 -3.10
N GLY A 13 17.02 5.00 -3.18
CA GLY A 13 17.96 6.06 -2.79
C GLY A 13 17.79 6.46 -1.33
N GLY A 14 17.48 5.51 -0.45
CA GLY A 14 17.31 5.77 0.97
C GLY A 14 15.91 6.23 1.36
N ILE A 15 15.00 6.29 0.41
CA ILE A 15 13.62 6.75 0.64
C ILE A 15 12.67 5.57 0.52
N GLU A 16 11.69 5.45 1.43
CA GLU A 16 10.66 4.42 1.34
C GLU A 16 9.96 4.52 -0.01
N THR A 17 9.66 3.37 -0.60
CA THR A 17 9.02 3.34 -1.91
C THR A 17 7.72 4.13 -1.93
N TRP A 18 6.91 4.02 -0.88
CA TRP A 18 5.65 4.77 -0.82
C TRP A 18 5.89 6.27 -0.91
N ASP A 19 6.86 6.77 -0.16
CA ASP A 19 7.16 8.20 -0.17
C ASP A 19 7.68 8.65 -1.51
N TYR A 20 8.47 7.81 -2.17
CA TYR A 20 8.97 8.10 -3.51
C TYR A 20 7.82 8.19 -4.50
N LEU A 21 6.89 7.23 -4.46
CA LEU A 21 5.72 7.23 -5.35
C LEU A 21 4.85 8.45 -5.09
N LYS A 22 4.69 8.82 -3.82
CA LYS A 22 3.90 9.98 -3.46
C LYS A 22 4.49 11.26 -4.04
N ALA A 23 5.81 11.32 -4.13
CA ALA A 23 6.48 12.49 -4.70
C ALA A 23 6.34 12.53 -6.23
N LYS A 24 6.16 11.39 -6.87
CA LYS A 24 6.17 11.29 -8.33
C LYS A 24 4.79 11.24 -8.96
N LEU A 25 3.81 10.73 -8.25
CA LEU A 25 2.48 10.50 -8.80
C LEU A 25 1.49 11.56 -8.33
N SER A 26 0.48 11.80 -9.16
CA SER A 26 -0.65 12.60 -8.72
C SER A 26 -1.37 11.87 -7.59
N SER A 27 -2.17 12.59 -6.81
CA SER A 27 -2.95 11.99 -5.75
C SER A 27 -3.85 10.87 -6.29
N GLN A 28 -4.48 11.12 -7.43
CA GLN A 28 -5.37 10.14 -8.05
C GLN A 28 -4.61 8.88 -8.46
N ALA A 29 -3.44 9.04 -9.08
CA ALA A 29 -2.65 7.90 -9.51
C ALA A 29 -2.14 7.11 -8.31
N LEU A 30 -1.74 7.79 -7.26
CA LEU A 30 -1.25 7.13 -6.05
C LEU A 30 -2.35 6.30 -5.40
N LYS A 31 -3.55 6.85 -5.30
CA LYS A 31 -4.69 6.13 -4.74
C LYS A 31 -5.05 4.91 -5.61
N GLY A 32 -4.96 5.06 -6.94
CA GLY A 32 -5.21 3.94 -7.85
C GLY A 32 -4.20 2.83 -7.67
N PHE A 33 -2.93 3.18 -7.51
CA PHE A 33 -1.89 2.20 -7.22
C PHE A 33 -2.20 1.44 -5.94
N ALA A 34 -2.55 2.16 -4.89
CA ALA A 34 -2.87 1.53 -3.60
C ALA A 34 -4.11 0.64 -3.72
N LEU A 35 -5.14 1.10 -4.42
CA LEU A 35 -6.36 0.31 -4.60
C LEU A 35 -6.07 -1.00 -5.34
N GLY A 36 -5.23 -0.94 -6.37
CA GLY A 36 -4.83 -2.14 -7.09
C GLY A 36 -4.17 -3.16 -6.17
N ASN A 37 -3.35 -2.68 -5.24
CA ASN A 37 -2.71 -3.57 -4.28
C ASN A 37 -3.70 -4.13 -3.27
N VAL A 38 -4.69 -3.34 -2.84
CA VAL A 38 -5.75 -3.86 -1.97
C VAL A 38 -6.45 -5.04 -2.64
N ILE A 39 -6.84 -4.85 -3.89
CA ILE A 39 -7.53 -5.89 -4.65
C ILE A 39 -6.66 -7.13 -4.80
N LYS A 40 -5.40 -6.92 -5.14
CA LYS A 40 -4.47 -8.03 -5.30
C LYS A 40 -4.34 -8.87 -4.03
N TYR A 41 -4.10 -8.21 -2.91
CA TYR A 41 -3.87 -8.94 -1.66
C TYR A 41 -5.13 -9.57 -1.10
N VAL A 42 -6.27 -8.91 -1.22
CA VAL A 42 -7.54 -9.51 -0.79
C VAL A 42 -7.84 -10.74 -1.64
N SER A 43 -7.62 -10.65 -2.95
CA SER A 43 -7.92 -11.76 -3.85
C SER A 43 -7.07 -12.98 -3.59
N ARG A 44 -5.80 -12.79 -3.22
CA ARG A 44 -4.90 -13.93 -3.03
C ARG A 44 -4.91 -14.47 -1.60
N ALA A 45 -5.55 -13.77 -0.68
CA ALA A 45 -5.49 -14.14 0.74
C ALA A 45 -5.99 -15.56 1.01
N GLU A 46 -7.03 -15.99 0.29
CA GLU A 46 -7.59 -17.34 0.46
C GLU A 46 -6.60 -18.44 0.07
N HIS A 47 -5.73 -18.13 -0.88
CA HIS A 47 -4.89 -19.14 -1.51
C HIS A 47 -3.45 -19.11 -1.06
N LYS A 48 -3.04 -18.03 -0.45
CA LYS A 48 -1.64 -17.85 -0.09
C LYS A 48 -1.48 -17.58 1.40
N ASN A 49 -1.09 -16.37 1.74
CA ASN A 49 -0.68 -16.02 3.09
C ASN A 49 -1.82 -15.38 3.89
N LYS A 50 -2.99 -15.86 3.74
CA LYS A 50 -4.21 -15.49 4.48
C LYS A 50 -4.09 -14.21 5.32
N LEU A 51 -3.71 -14.35 6.57
CA LEU A 51 -3.64 -13.20 7.48
C LEU A 51 -2.61 -12.17 6.99
N GLU A 52 -1.46 -12.64 6.55
CA GLU A 52 -0.40 -11.74 6.09
C GLU A 52 -0.87 -10.91 4.90
N ASP A 53 -1.57 -11.53 3.94
CA ASP A 53 -2.08 -10.80 2.78
C ASP A 53 -3.16 -9.81 3.17
N LEU A 54 -3.99 -10.15 4.15
CA LEU A 54 -5.02 -9.22 4.62
C LEU A 54 -4.38 -8.02 5.34
N ILE A 55 -3.31 -8.25 6.07
CA ILE A 55 -2.58 -7.17 6.72
C ILE A 55 -1.97 -6.23 5.67
N LYS A 56 -1.43 -6.80 4.59
CA LYS A 56 -0.88 -5.99 3.51
C LYS A 56 -1.98 -5.18 2.82
N ALA A 57 -3.14 -5.80 2.58
CA ALA A 57 -4.27 -5.09 2.00
C ALA A 57 -4.69 -3.93 2.88
N LYS A 58 -4.73 -4.16 4.20
CA LYS A 58 -5.09 -3.11 5.15
C LYS A 58 -4.10 -1.94 5.10
N TRP A 59 -2.81 -2.25 4.97
CA TRP A 59 -1.79 -1.21 4.89
C TRP A 59 -2.07 -0.27 3.71
N TYR A 60 -2.36 -0.84 2.55
CA TYR A 60 -2.66 -0.02 1.37
C TYR A 60 -3.98 0.72 1.51
N LEU A 61 -4.98 0.08 2.11
CA LEU A 61 -6.26 0.73 2.34
C LEU A 61 -6.12 1.92 3.26
N ASP A 62 -5.33 1.78 4.32
CA ASP A 62 -5.05 2.88 5.24
C ASP A 62 -4.37 4.05 4.51
N LYS A 63 -3.51 3.74 3.53
CA LYS A 63 -2.87 4.79 2.74
C LYS A 63 -3.87 5.57 1.91
N ILE A 64 -4.86 4.88 1.33
CA ILE A 64 -5.92 5.55 0.58
C ILE A 64 -6.70 6.48 1.50
N ILE A 65 -7.04 5.99 2.68
CA ILE A 65 -7.79 6.77 3.65
C ILE A 65 -7.01 8.03 4.04
N GLN A 66 -5.72 7.89 4.29
CA GLN A 66 -4.87 9.01 4.67
C GLN A 66 -4.83 10.07 3.55
N GLU A 67 -4.73 9.62 2.29
CA GLU A 67 -4.71 10.57 1.18
C GLU A 67 -6.03 11.33 1.07
N LEU A 68 -7.14 10.64 1.25
CA LEU A 68 -8.45 11.28 1.22
C LEU A 68 -8.62 12.27 2.36
N GLU A 69 -8.14 11.93 3.54
CA GLU A 69 -8.18 12.83 4.68
C GLU A 69 -7.35 14.08 4.44
N ASN A 70 -6.22 13.93 3.79
CA ASN A 70 -5.33 15.05 3.51
C ASN A 70 -5.87 15.98 2.42
N GLU A 71 -6.83 15.51 1.64
CA GLU A 71 -7.42 16.31 0.57
C GLU A 71 -8.50 17.27 1.06
N LYS A 72 -8.89 17.15 2.30
CA LYS A 72 -9.96 17.99 2.86
C LYS A 72 -9.53 19.42 3.16
#